data_f28d660d37a62847cb23616d009a0d73
#
_entry.id   f28d660d37a62847cb23616d009a0d73
#
_cell.length_a   1.000
_cell.length_b   1.000
_cell.length_c   1.000
_cell.angle_alpha   90.00
_cell.angle_beta   90.00
_cell.angle_gamma   90.00
#
_symmetry.space_group_name_H-M   'P 1'
#
loop_
_entity.id
_entity.type
_entity.pdbx_description
1 polymer ?
#
loop_
_entity_poly.entity_id
_entity_poly.type
_entity_poly.pdbx_seq_one_letter_code
_entity_poly.pdbx_strand_id
1 'polypeptide(L)'
;VGGWVPSGQALTRQGASTGEDIYISGTLGEAAAALTLGLDCQQQLTLLEGELFHRLARPEPRVDLGIVLRTLATAAIDISDGLLADLGHVLAASGQLGASITAEALPLSPAACKLLGKEAALSHALTGGDDFELCFTAPPERRLAVATLARSSGLTLTCIGTVTPGGGVTVSQGGAPHVAVESGYRHHWQADG
;
A
#
# COMPACT_ATOMS: atom_id res chain seq x y z
N VAL A 1 -18.87 -7.92 8.54
CA VAL A 1 -19.34 -6.70 7.86
C VAL A 1 -19.68 -7.06 6.43
N GLY A 2 -20.85 -6.62 5.93
CA GLY A 2 -21.30 -6.81 4.56
C GLY A 2 -21.71 -5.48 3.94
N GLY A 3 -21.66 -5.39 2.60
CA GLY A 3 -22.03 -4.21 1.86
C GLY A 3 -22.67 -4.55 0.52
N TRP A 4 -23.14 -3.54 -0.17
CA TRP A 4 -23.80 -3.66 -1.46
C TRP A 4 -23.11 -2.79 -2.50
N VAL A 5 -22.76 -3.36 -3.65
CA VAL A 5 -22.17 -2.65 -4.77
C VAL A 5 -23.07 -2.86 -5.99
N PRO A 6 -23.41 -1.82 -6.78
CA PRO A 6 -24.18 -1.98 -8.00
C PRO A 6 -23.51 -3.00 -8.93
N SER A 7 -24.32 -3.78 -9.66
CA SER A 7 -23.82 -4.80 -10.56
C SER A 7 -22.82 -4.23 -11.57
N GLY A 8 -21.69 -4.90 -11.76
CA GLY A 8 -20.61 -4.48 -12.66
C GLY A 8 -19.76 -3.29 -12.21
N GLN A 9 -19.97 -2.76 -10.99
CA GLN A 9 -19.22 -1.62 -10.46
C GLN A 9 -18.26 -1.98 -9.32
N ALA A 10 -18.11 -3.25 -9.01
CA ALA A 10 -17.14 -3.67 -7.99
C ALA A 10 -15.72 -3.43 -8.48
N LEU A 11 -14.93 -2.68 -7.70
CA LEU A 11 -13.49 -2.59 -7.90
C LEU A 11 -12.86 -3.82 -7.24
N THR A 12 -12.14 -4.62 -8.03
CA THR A 12 -11.60 -5.91 -7.61
C THR A 12 -10.08 -5.93 -7.72
N ARG A 13 -9.45 -7.01 -7.24
CA ARG A 13 -8.02 -7.26 -7.43
C ARG A 13 -7.65 -7.57 -8.89
N GLN A 14 -8.62 -8.01 -9.70
CA GLN A 14 -8.44 -8.34 -11.10
C GLN A 14 -8.75 -7.13 -11.98
N GLY A 15 -7.93 -6.87 -13.01
CA GLY A 15 -8.18 -5.85 -14.01
C GLY A 15 -6.97 -4.99 -14.36
N ALA A 16 -5.85 -5.13 -13.63
CA ALA A 16 -4.62 -4.45 -13.96
C ALA A 16 -4.09 -4.86 -15.35
N SER A 17 -3.45 -3.94 -16.04
CA SER A 17 -2.86 -4.14 -17.36
C SER A 17 -1.44 -3.60 -17.43
N THR A 18 -0.59 -4.21 -18.27
CA THR A 18 0.78 -3.75 -18.49
C THR A 18 0.81 -2.29 -18.94
N GLY A 19 1.70 -1.50 -18.34
CA GLY A 19 1.87 -0.08 -18.62
C GLY A 19 1.03 0.84 -17.75
N GLU A 20 0.14 0.31 -16.93
CA GLU A 20 -0.61 1.11 -15.95
C GLU A 20 0.28 1.59 -14.81
N ASP A 21 -0.02 2.77 -14.29
CA ASP A 21 0.60 3.32 -13.09
C ASP A 21 0.06 2.61 -11.84
N ILE A 22 0.94 2.44 -10.85
CA ILE A 22 0.60 1.89 -9.53
C ILE A 22 0.60 3.04 -8.52
N TYR A 23 -0.50 3.18 -7.80
CA TYR A 23 -0.72 4.25 -6.82
C TYR A 23 -0.94 3.70 -5.41
N ILE A 24 -0.50 4.48 -4.42
CA ILE A 24 -0.78 4.27 -3.00
C ILE A 24 -1.50 5.49 -2.44
N SER A 25 -2.52 5.28 -1.61
CA SER A 25 -3.09 6.32 -0.78
C SER A 25 -2.31 6.49 0.52
N GLY A 26 -2.28 7.71 1.07
CA GLY A 26 -1.68 8.00 2.37
C GLY A 26 -0.19 7.68 2.47
N THR A 27 0.24 7.15 3.62
CA THR A 27 1.61 6.75 3.96
C THR A 27 1.66 5.29 4.39
N LEU A 28 2.83 4.65 4.23
CA LEU A 28 3.02 3.23 4.54
C LEU A 28 4.03 3.01 5.67
N GLY A 29 3.89 1.86 6.32
CA GLY A 29 4.81 1.34 7.33
C GLY A 29 4.58 1.91 8.74
N GLU A 30 3.50 2.65 8.97
CA GLU A 30 3.23 3.29 10.27
C GLU A 30 2.83 2.28 11.33
N ALA A 31 1.95 1.34 11.01
CA ALA A 31 1.52 0.30 11.94
C ALA A 31 2.70 -0.62 12.31
N ALA A 32 3.49 -1.06 11.34
CA ALA A 32 4.68 -1.87 11.56
C ALA A 32 5.74 -1.13 12.39
N ALA A 33 5.93 0.17 12.17
CA ALA A 33 6.81 1.01 12.98
C ALA A 33 6.35 1.09 14.44
N ALA A 34 5.04 1.29 14.68
CA ALA A 34 4.47 1.30 16.03
C ALA A 34 4.71 -0.03 16.76
N LEU A 35 4.50 -1.16 16.08
CA LEU A 35 4.78 -2.49 16.64
C LEU A 35 6.26 -2.69 16.95
N THR A 36 7.15 -2.28 16.05
CA THR A 36 8.61 -2.37 16.25
C THR A 36 9.08 -1.57 17.45
N LEU A 37 8.48 -0.41 17.69
CA LEU A 37 8.76 0.42 18.86
C LEU A 37 8.07 -0.08 20.15
N GLY A 38 7.21 -1.10 20.05
CA GLY A 38 6.47 -1.64 21.19
C GLY A 38 5.49 -0.63 21.81
N LEU A 39 4.89 0.23 20.96
CA LEU A 39 3.98 1.28 21.44
C LEU A 39 2.63 0.69 21.89
N ASP A 40 2.14 1.14 23.01
CA ASP A 40 0.84 0.76 23.55
C ASP A 40 0.10 1.93 24.23
N CYS A 41 -1.17 1.73 24.58
CA CYS A 41 -2.02 2.76 25.18
C CYS A 41 -1.70 3.08 26.66
N GLN A 42 -0.82 2.32 27.30
CA GLN A 42 -0.43 2.52 28.71
C GLN A 42 0.81 3.40 28.83
N GLN A 43 1.50 3.67 27.74
CA GLN A 43 2.72 4.46 27.71
C GLN A 43 2.41 5.96 27.58
N GLN A 44 3.30 6.79 28.10
CA GLN A 44 3.31 8.22 27.79
C GLN A 44 4.07 8.44 26.47
N LEU A 45 3.33 8.50 25.39
CA LEU A 45 3.88 8.61 24.04
C LEU A 45 4.26 10.07 23.71
N THR A 46 5.37 10.25 23.00
CA THR A 46 5.68 11.51 22.32
C THR A 46 4.67 11.77 21.18
N LEU A 47 4.68 12.97 20.62
CA LEU A 47 3.80 13.31 19.49
C LEU A 47 3.95 12.32 18.31
N LEU A 48 5.20 12.03 17.91
CA LEU A 48 5.47 11.13 16.79
C LEU A 48 5.10 9.67 17.07
N GLU A 49 5.36 9.19 18.28
CA GLU A 49 4.93 7.85 18.71
C GLU A 49 3.41 7.76 18.77
N GLY A 50 2.74 8.83 19.24
CA GLY A 50 1.28 8.93 19.23
C GLY A 50 0.68 8.88 17.83
N GLU A 51 1.32 9.52 16.83
CA GLU A 51 0.91 9.43 15.42
C GLU A 51 0.97 7.98 14.92
N LEU A 52 2.11 7.29 15.12
CA LEU A 52 2.27 5.89 14.71
C LEU A 52 1.29 4.96 15.44
N PHE A 53 1.16 5.13 16.75
CA PHE A 53 0.23 4.32 17.55
C PHE A 53 -1.22 4.53 17.14
N HIS A 54 -1.62 5.75 16.79
CA HIS A 54 -2.97 6.04 16.30
C HIS A 54 -3.28 5.28 15.01
N ARG A 55 -2.33 5.21 14.07
CA ARG A 55 -2.49 4.47 12.82
C ARG A 55 -2.65 2.97 13.04
N LEU A 56 -1.88 2.40 13.98
CA LEU A 56 -2.02 1.00 14.37
C LEU A 56 -3.36 0.73 15.08
N ALA A 57 -3.72 1.55 16.06
CA ALA A 57 -4.87 1.29 16.93
C ALA A 57 -6.21 1.68 16.31
N ARG A 58 -6.22 2.63 15.36
CA ARG A 58 -7.43 3.20 14.74
C ARG A 58 -7.18 3.50 13.26
N PRO A 59 -6.97 2.50 12.42
CA PRO A 59 -6.81 2.71 10.98
C PRO A 59 -8.05 3.38 10.39
N GLU A 60 -7.85 4.30 9.46
CA GLU A 60 -8.93 5.01 8.77
C GLU A 60 -9.28 4.29 7.46
N PRO A 61 -10.43 3.62 7.36
CA PRO A 61 -10.83 2.93 6.14
C PRO A 61 -11.07 3.93 5.00
N ARG A 62 -10.47 3.72 3.84
CA ARG A 62 -10.54 4.62 2.68
C ARG A 62 -11.82 4.38 1.84
N VAL A 63 -12.99 4.31 2.50
CA VAL A 63 -14.28 3.97 1.86
C VAL A 63 -14.65 4.97 0.77
N ASP A 64 -14.61 6.26 1.07
CA ASP A 64 -14.98 7.31 0.12
C ASP A 64 -14.05 7.33 -1.10
N LEU A 65 -12.74 7.14 -0.86
CA LEU A 65 -11.76 6.97 -1.94
C LEU A 65 -12.11 5.75 -2.81
N GLY A 66 -12.38 4.59 -2.19
CA GLY A 66 -12.74 3.37 -2.90
C GLY A 66 -13.99 3.53 -3.78
N ILE A 67 -14.98 4.32 -3.34
CA ILE A 67 -16.18 4.60 -4.14
C ILE A 67 -15.83 5.38 -5.41
N VAL A 68 -14.98 6.40 -5.31
CA VAL A 68 -14.59 7.22 -6.46
C VAL A 68 -13.64 6.46 -7.40
N LEU A 69 -12.73 5.66 -6.86
CA LEU A 69 -11.78 4.85 -7.64
C LEU A 69 -12.46 3.88 -8.59
N ARG A 70 -13.71 3.47 -8.36
CA ARG A 70 -14.48 2.62 -9.30
C ARG A 70 -14.56 3.18 -10.72
N THR A 71 -14.39 4.48 -10.91
CA THR A 71 -14.41 5.14 -12.23
C THR A 71 -13.03 5.43 -12.79
N LEU A 72 -11.98 5.26 -12.01
CA LEU A 72 -10.61 5.64 -12.36
C LEU A 72 -9.64 4.46 -12.39
N ALA A 73 -9.76 3.58 -11.41
CA ALA A 73 -8.87 2.44 -11.23
C ALA A 73 -9.36 1.22 -12.02
N THR A 74 -8.42 0.37 -12.41
CA THR A 74 -8.66 -0.91 -13.08
C THR A 74 -8.64 -2.06 -12.10
N ALA A 75 -7.79 -2.00 -11.06
CA ALA A 75 -7.74 -2.95 -9.96
C ALA A 75 -7.37 -2.23 -8.66
N ALA A 76 -7.77 -2.78 -7.52
CA ALA A 76 -7.38 -2.29 -6.21
C ALA A 76 -7.39 -3.38 -5.13
N ILE A 77 -6.62 -3.12 -4.08
CA ILE A 77 -6.53 -3.91 -2.85
C ILE A 77 -6.22 -2.96 -1.69
N ASP A 78 -6.63 -3.30 -0.48
CA ASP A 78 -6.10 -2.68 0.74
C ASP A 78 -4.76 -3.29 1.12
N ILE A 79 -3.91 -2.52 1.81
CA ILE A 79 -2.62 -2.98 2.31
C ILE A 79 -2.80 -3.47 3.74
N SER A 80 -2.91 -4.78 3.87
CA SER A 80 -3.10 -5.49 5.14
C SER A 80 -1.96 -6.44 5.50
N ASP A 81 -1.34 -7.08 4.51
CA ASP A 81 -0.22 -8.00 4.69
C ASP A 81 1.14 -7.40 4.23
N GLY A 82 1.10 -6.19 3.72
CA GLY A 82 2.24 -5.42 3.23
C GLY A 82 2.22 -5.21 1.72
N LEU A 83 2.79 -4.09 1.28
CA LEU A 83 2.72 -3.65 -0.12
C LEU A 83 3.13 -4.74 -1.12
N LEU A 84 4.26 -5.42 -0.89
CA LEU A 84 4.77 -6.42 -1.83
C LEU A 84 3.84 -7.64 -1.93
N ALA A 85 3.25 -8.06 -0.80
CA ALA A 85 2.33 -9.19 -0.77
C ALA A 85 1.01 -8.83 -1.45
N ASP A 86 0.40 -7.70 -1.05
CA ASP A 86 -0.92 -7.29 -1.54
C ASP A 86 -0.89 -6.91 -3.02
N LEU A 87 0.14 -6.15 -3.46
CA LEU A 87 0.35 -5.89 -4.89
C LEU A 87 0.56 -7.21 -5.67
N GLY A 88 1.30 -8.16 -5.11
CA GLY A 88 1.47 -9.48 -5.69
C GLY A 88 0.14 -10.19 -5.96
N HIS A 89 -0.84 -10.04 -5.06
CA HIS A 89 -2.20 -10.57 -5.26
C HIS A 89 -2.94 -9.91 -6.42
N VAL A 90 -2.81 -8.59 -6.59
CA VAL A 90 -3.38 -7.85 -7.74
C VAL A 90 -2.77 -8.34 -9.04
N LEU A 91 -1.45 -8.45 -9.10
CA LEU A 91 -0.71 -8.88 -10.29
C LEU A 91 -1.03 -10.32 -10.69
N ALA A 92 -1.10 -11.23 -9.70
CA ALA A 92 -1.48 -12.61 -9.93
C ALA A 92 -2.93 -12.75 -10.44
N ALA A 93 -3.88 -12.03 -9.82
CA ALA A 93 -5.28 -12.03 -10.24
C ALA A 93 -5.50 -11.43 -11.63
N SER A 94 -4.59 -10.56 -12.08
CA SER A 94 -4.66 -9.86 -13.38
C SER A 94 -3.91 -10.56 -14.52
N GLY A 95 -3.52 -11.83 -14.35
CA GLY A 95 -2.89 -12.62 -15.42
C GLY A 95 -1.38 -12.80 -15.26
N GLN A 96 -0.89 -12.91 -14.03
CA GLN A 96 0.52 -13.13 -13.69
C GLN A 96 1.42 -11.99 -14.20
N LEU A 97 0.98 -10.77 -14.00
CA LEU A 97 1.73 -9.55 -14.32
C LEU A 97 2.88 -9.34 -13.33
N GLY A 98 3.82 -8.47 -13.69
CA GLY A 98 4.87 -7.97 -12.82
C GLY A 98 4.66 -6.50 -12.45
N ALA A 99 5.55 -5.97 -11.60
CA ALA A 99 5.61 -4.56 -11.28
C ALA A 99 7.05 -4.07 -11.13
N SER A 100 7.28 -2.81 -11.52
CA SER A 100 8.51 -2.08 -11.25
C SER A 100 8.18 -0.91 -10.33
N ILE A 101 8.73 -0.91 -9.11
CA ILE A 101 8.54 0.10 -8.08
C ILE A 101 9.83 0.88 -7.87
N THR A 102 9.72 2.18 -7.64
CA THR A 102 10.83 3.06 -7.27
C THR A 102 10.75 3.34 -5.77
N ALA A 103 11.76 2.90 -5.01
CA ALA A 103 11.79 3.04 -3.54
C ALA A 103 11.69 4.50 -3.08
N GLU A 104 12.28 5.42 -3.83
CA GLU A 104 12.24 6.86 -3.54
C GLU A 104 10.84 7.48 -3.72
N ALA A 105 9.97 6.82 -4.49
CA ALA A 105 8.60 7.27 -4.70
C ALA A 105 7.63 6.76 -3.63
N LEU A 106 8.05 5.83 -2.77
CA LEU A 106 7.17 5.32 -1.72
C LEU A 106 6.83 6.41 -0.71
N PRO A 107 5.54 6.57 -0.35
CA PRO A 107 5.09 7.56 0.63
C PRO A 107 5.42 7.10 2.06
N LEU A 108 6.68 7.24 2.46
CA LEU A 108 7.15 6.86 3.80
C LEU A 108 6.61 7.81 4.86
N SER A 109 6.23 7.28 6.01
CA SER A 109 5.84 8.08 7.17
C SER A 109 7.01 8.93 7.67
N PRO A 110 6.85 10.27 7.80
CA PRO A 110 7.87 11.12 8.39
C PRO A 110 8.20 10.75 9.85
N ALA A 111 7.18 10.30 10.63
CA ALA A 111 7.36 9.85 12.00
C ALA A 111 8.21 8.57 12.06
N ALA A 112 7.92 7.57 11.23
CA ALA A 112 8.70 6.35 11.14
C ALA A 112 10.15 6.64 10.70
N CYS A 113 10.34 7.48 9.67
CA CYS A 113 11.68 7.88 9.22
C CYS A 113 12.50 8.55 10.34
N LYS A 114 11.86 9.38 11.16
CA LYS A 114 12.55 10.10 12.24
C LYS A 114 12.89 9.22 13.44
N LEU A 115 12.01 8.27 13.78
CA LEU A 115 12.19 7.42 14.96
C LEU A 115 13.05 6.18 14.67
N LEU A 116 12.95 5.59 13.47
CA LEU A 116 13.62 4.34 13.11
C LEU A 116 14.70 4.51 12.04
N GLY A 117 14.76 5.66 11.40
CA GLY A 117 15.61 5.89 10.22
C GLY A 117 14.95 5.48 8.90
N LYS A 118 15.42 6.08 7.79
CA LYS A 118 14.79 5.93 6.47
C LYS A 118 14.81 4.48 5.96
N GLU A 119 15.86 3.73 6.24
CA GLU A 119 16.01 2.35 5.77
C GLU A 119 15.01 1.40 6.44
N ALA A 120 14.85 1.51 7.76
CA ALA A 120 13.84 0.74 8.49
C ALA A 120 12.42 1.15 8.08
N ALA A 121 12.15 2.45 7.92
CA ALA A 121 10.86 2.94 7.42
C ALA A 121 10.54 2.41 6.01
N LEU A 122 11.54 2.34 5.11
CA LEU A 122 11.40 1.75 3.79
C LEU A 122 11.07 0.25 3.87
N SER A 123 11.78 -0.50 4.72
CA SER A 123 11.50 -1.91 4.94
C SER A 123 10.06 -2.11 5.44
N HIS A 124 9.61 -1.32 6.43
CA HIS A 124 8.24 -1.39 6.93
C HIS A 124 7.21 -1.01 5.86
N ALA A 125 7.47 0.00 5.02
CA ALA A 125 6.57 0.37 3.94
C ALA A 125 6.43 -0.71 2.86
N LEU A 126 7.47 -1.52 2.63
CA LEU A 126 7.45 -2.61 1.64
C LEU A 126 6.78 -3.87 2.17
N THR A 127 7.02 -4.22 3.43
CA THR A 127 6.67 -5.54 3.98
C THR A 127 5.79 -5.50 5.23
N GLY A 128 5.63 -4.33 5.86
CA GLY A 128 4.76 -4.16 7.01
C GLY A 128 3.28 -4.17 6.61
N GLY A 129 2.46 -4.83 7.43
CA GLY A 129 1.01 -4.85 7.25
C GLY A 129 0.28 -3.83 8.13
N ASP A 130 -1.05 -3.95 8.15
CA ASP A 130 -1.98 -3.17 8.97
C ASP A 130 -2.04 -1.66 8.65
N ASP A 131 -1.55 -1.23 7.49
CA ASP A 131 -1.64 0.17 7.07
C ASP A 131 -3.06 0.56 6.61
N PHE A 132 -3.82 -0.39 6.04
CA PHE A 132 -5.19 -0.23 5.53
C PHE A 132 -5.34 0.96 4.54
N GLU A 133 -4.26 1.30 3.85
CA GLU A 133 -4.26 2.19 2.71
C GLU A 133 -4.64 1.41 1.43
N LEU A 134 -5.04 2.12 0.37
CA LEU A 134 -5.37 1.48 -0.90
C LEU A 134 -4.17 1.48 -1.85
N CYS A 135 -3.84 0.30 -2.37
CA CYS A 135 -3.01 0.13 -3.56
C CYS A 135 -3.93 -0.06 -4.77
N PHE A 136 -3.75 0.72 -5.82
CA PHE A 136 -4.57 0.61 -7.03
C PHE A 136 -3.77 0.86 -8.30
N THR A 137 -4.26 0.32 -9.42
CA THR A 137 -3.72 0.56 -10.75
C THR A 137 -4.64 1.44 -11.56
N ALA A 138 -4.06 2.27 -12.43
CA ALA A 138 -4.82 3.11 -13.34
C ALA A 138 -4.05 3.38 -14.65
N PRO A 139 -4.74 3.49 -15.80
CA PRO A 139 -4.11 3.85 -17.05
C PRO A 139 -3.43 5.22 -16.98
N PRO A 140 -2.29 5.43 -17.67
CA PRO A 140 -1.57 6.72 -17.66
C PRO A 140 -2.42 7.92 -18.05
N GLU A 141 -3.44 7.72 -18.88
CA GLU A 141 -4.40 8.74 -19.30
C GLU A 141 -5.25 9.27 -18.15
N ARG A 142 -5.31 8.53 -17.04
CA ARG A 142 -6.04 8.92 -15.81
C ARG A 142 -5.21 9.75 -14.83
N ARG A 143 -3.91 9.97 -15.07
CA ARG A 143 -3.02 10.73 -14.18
C ARG A 143 -3.61 12.07 -13.72
N LEU A 144 -4.18 12.84 -14.66
CA LEU A 144 -4.79 14.15 -14.32
C LEU A 144 -6.02 13.98 -13.43
N ALA A 145 -6.84 12.96 -13.68
CA ALA A 145 -8.03 12.67 -12.87
C ALA A 145 -7.64 12.21 -11.46
N VAL A 146 -6.62 11.34 -11.32
CA VAL A 146 -6.08 10.91 -10.02
C VAL A 146 -5.49 12.10 -9.25
N ALA A 147 -4.71 12.96 -9.91
CA ALA A 147 -4.16 14.18 -9.27
C ALA A 147 -5.26 15.17 -8.85
N THR A 148 -6.37 15.24 -9.59
CA THR A 148 -7.53 16.06 -9.22
C THR A 148 -8.25 15.46 -8.02
N LEU A 149 -8.45 14.15 -8.00
CA LEU A 149 -9.03 13.43 -6.87
C LEU A 149 -8.19 13.64 -5.60
N ALA A 150 -6.86 13.52 -5.67
CA ALA A 150 -5.97 13.78 -4.54
C ALA A 150 -6.19 15.18 -3.94
N ARG A 151 -6.26 16.22 -4.79
CA ARG A 151 -6.50 17.59 -4.34
C ARG A 151 -7.88 17.80 -3.71
N SER A 152 -8.92 17.19 -4.30
CA SER A 152 -10.31 17.37 -3.82
C SER A 152 -10.61 16.58 -2.56
N SER A 153 -9.98 15.43 -2.35
CA SER A 153 -10.16 14.60 -1.15
C SER A 153 -9.25 14.99 0.01
N GLY A 154 -8.20 15.78 -0.24
CA GLY A 154 -7.15 16.06 0.75
C GLY A 154 -6.26 14.86 1.08
N LEU A 155 -6.39 13.76 0.33
CA LEU A 155 -5.56 12.57 0.47
C LEU A 155 -4.37 12.61 -0.46
N THR A 156 -3.21 12.17 0.03
CA THR A 156 -2.07 11.93 -0.84
C THR A 156 -2.31 10.66 -1.65
N LEU A 157 -2.20 10.76 -2.98
CA LEU A 157 -2.21 9.62 -3.90
C LEU A 157 -0.89 9.62 -4.65
N THR A 158 -0.01 8.67 -4.33
CA THR A 158 1.36 8.65 -4.82
C THR A 158 1.54 7.56 -5.88
N CYS A 159 2.00 7.94 -7.07
CA CYS A 159 2.45 6.98 -8.08
C CYS A 159 3.81 6.42 -7.65
N ILE A 160 3.88 5.11 -7.45
CA ILE A 160 5.08 4.43 -6.94
C ILE A 160 5.80 3.59 -7.99
N GLY A 161 5.18 3.37 -9.15
CA GLY A 161 5.74 2.50 -10.18
C GLY A 161 4.76 2.19 -11.29
N THR A 162 5.06 1.12 -12.03
CA THR A 162 4.31 0.73 -13.23
C THR A 162 4.15 -0.80 -13.28
N VAL A 163 3.00 -1.25 -13.78
CA VAL A 163 2.73 -2.66 -14.07
C VAL A 163 3.55 -3.11 -15.28
N THR A 164 4.24 -4.23 -15.17
CA THR A 164 5.12 -4.78 -16.22
C THR A 164 4.62 -6.15 -16.71
N PRO A 165 5.04 -6.60 -17.91
CA PRO A 165 4.83 -7.98 -18.31
C PRO A 165 5.69 -8.94 -17.46
N GLY A 166 5.25 -10.19 -17.31
CA GLY A 166 5.94 -11.21 -16.53
C GLY A 166 5.67 -11.08 -15.03
N GLY A 167 5.94 -12.13 -14.26
CA GLY A 167 5.63 -12.16 -12.82
C GLY A 167 6.66 -11.45 -11.94
N GLY A 168 6.23 -11.16 -10.71
CA GLY A 168 7.10 -10.65 -9.63
C GLY A 168 7.12 -9.13 -9.52
N VAL A 169 7.57 -8.65 -8.35
CA VAL A 169 7.73 -7.22 -8.05
C VAL A 169 9.22 -6.91 -7.96
N THR A 170 9.67 -5.96 -8.76
CA THR A 170 11.04 -5.42 -8.70
C THR A 170 11.00 -4.06 -8.04
N VAL A 171 11.81 -3.87 -7.01
CA VAL A 171 12.02 -2.58 -6.36
C VAL A 171 13.39 -2.05 -6.76
N SER A 172 13.47 -0.82 -7.26
CA SER A 172 14.73 -0.14 -7.56
C SER A 172 14.99 0.97 -6.56
N GLN A 173 16.27 1.13 -6.16
CA GLN A 173 16.73 2.25 -5.32
C GLN A 173 18.01 2.81 -5.92
N GLY A 174 18.04 4.12 -6.17
CA GLY A 174 19.18 4.77 -6.83
C GLY A 174 19.46 4.23 -8.24
N GLY A 175 18.46 3.68 -8.93
CA GLY A 175 18.60 3.05 -10.24
C GLY A 175 19.15 1.63 -10.22
N ALA A 176 19.49 1.07 -9.07
CA ALA A 176 19.90 -0.32 -8.89
C ALA A 176 18.76 -1.18 -8.32
N PRO A 177 18.70 -2.50 -8.61
CA PRO A 177 17.74 -3.38 -7.97
C PRO A 177 17.94 -3.35 -6.45
N HIS A 178 16.87 -3.03 -5.72
CA HIS A 178 16.82 -3.17 -4.28
C HIS A 178 16.43 -4.61 -3.95
N VAL A 179 17.24 -5.31 -3.16
CA VAL A 179 16.88 -6.64 -2.68
C VAL A 179 15.84 -6.47 -1.60
N ALA A 180 14.56 -6.59 -1.96
CA ALA A 180 13.51 -6.65 -0.98
C ALA A 180 13.71 -7.91 -0.13
N VAL A 181 13.76 -7.74 1.19
CA VAL A 181 13.67 -8.85 2.14
C VAL A 181 12.34 -9.57 1.87
N GLU A 182 12.36 -10.89 1.92
CA GLU A 182 11.24 -11.76 1.54
C GLU A 182 9.88 -11.26 2.02
N SER A 183 8.94 -11.29 1.08
CA SER A 183 7.55 -10.86 1.13
C SER A 183 6.76 -11.16 2.41
N GLY A 184 6.16 -10.13 2.99
CA GLY A 184 4.88 -10.12 3.74
C GLY A 184 4.70 -11.16 4.87
N TYR A 185 3.81 -10.82 5.79
CA TYR A 185 3.37 -11.75 6.84
C TYR A 185 2.70 -12.99 6.21
N ARG A 186 3.25 -14.19 6.47
CA ARG A 186 2.63 -15.46 6.10
C ARG A 186 1.98 -16.07 7.34
N HIS A 187 0.67 -16.27 7.30
CA HIS A 187 -0.02 -17.09 8.29
C HIS A 187 0.49 -18.53 8.20
N HIS A 188 1.27 -18.93 9.18
CA HIS A 188 1.62 -20.35 9.37
C HIS A 188 0.50 -21.03 10.12
N TRP A 189 -0.42 -21.67 9.41
CA TRP A 189 -1.34 -22.62 10.02
C TRP A 189 -0.53 -23.89 10.35
N GLN A 190 -0.16 -24.06 11.61
CA GLN A 190 0.21 -25.39 12.09
C GLN A 190 -1.10 -26.17 12.15
N ALA A 191 -1.25 -27.17 11.29
CA ALA A 191 -2.26 -28.20 11.47
C ALA A 191 -1.79 -29.02 12.68
N ASP A 192 -2.36 -28.71 13.86
CA ASP A 192 -2.25 -29.60 15.01
C ASP A 192 -2.95 -30.91 14.61
N GLY A 193 -2.14 -32.00 14.51
CA GLY A 193 -2.59 -33.35 14.25
C GLY A 193 -3.29 -34.01 15.44
#